data_482fd146d8d202045faf84ddfc64c35d
#
_entry.id   482fd146d8d202045faf84ddfc64c35d
#
_cell.length_a   1.000
_cell.length_b   1.000
_cell.length_c   1.000
_cell.angle_alpha   90.00
_cell.angle_beta   90.00
_cell.angle_gamma   90.00
#
_symmetry.space_group_name_H-M   'P 1'
#
loop_
_entity.id
_entity.type
_entity.pdbx_description
1 polymer ?
#
loop_
_entity_poly.entity_id
_entity_poly.type
_entity_poly.pdbx_seq_one_letter_code
_entity_poly.pdbx_strand_id
1 'polypeptide(L)'
;MDNSTQPLFRQIASLVEDAIVDGTLGEGDRAPSTNELADFHNINPATARKGISLLVDIGVLDKRRGIGMFVAEGALATIRE
;
A
#
# COMPACT_ATOMS: atom_id res chain seq x y z
N MET A 1 -16.03 -2.77 -14.08
CA MET A 1 -16.35 -1.90 -12.95
C MET A 1 -15.64 -0.57 -13.09
N ASP A 2 -16.31 0.48 -12.81
CA ASP A 2 -15.76 1.82 -12.96
C ASP A 2 -14.94 2.20 -11.72
N ASN A 3 -13.63 2.38 -11.91
CA ASN A 3 -12.74 2.74 -10.82
C ASN A 3 -13.02 4.12 -10.24
N SER A 4 -13.70 4.98 -11.01
CA SER A 4 -14.00 6.33 -10.53
C SER A 4 -14.95 6.35 -9.34
N THR A 5 -15.65 5.22 -9.08
CA THR A 5 -16.56 5.12 -7.93
C THR A 5 -15.87 4.69 -6.65
N GLN A 6 -14.60 4.28 -6.74
CA GLN A 6 -13.88 3.84 -5.55
C GLN A 6 -13.36 5.04 -4.75
N PRO A 7 -13.42 4.96 -3.40
CA PRO A 7 -12.79 5.98 -2.59
C PRO A 7 -11.30 6.11 -2.89
N LEU A 8 -10.77 7.31 -2.75
CA LEU A 8 -9.38 7.59 -3.09
C LEU A 8 -8.41 6.70 -2.29
N PHE A 9 -8.70 6.43 -1.01
CA PHE A 9 -7.81 5.60 -0.21
C PHE A 9 -7.71 4.17 -0.76
N ARG A 10 -8.79 3.66 -1.36
CA ARG A 10 -8.75 2.33 -1.98
C ARG A 10 -7.91 2.34 -3.26
N GLN A 11 -7.97 3.43 -4.00
CA GLN A 11 -7.13 3.58 -5.18
C GLN A 11 -5.65 3.58 -4.81
N ILE A 12 -5.30 4.23 -3.70
CA ILE A 12 -3.93 4.25 -3.19
C ILE A 12 -3.50 2.83 -2.79
N ALA A 13 -4.36 2.10 -2.10
CA ALA A 13 -4.06 0.71 -1.72
C ALA A 13 -3.84 -0.14 -2.96
N SER A 14 -4.68 0.03 -4.00
CA SER A 14 -4.53 -0.72 -5.25
C SER A 14 -3.22 -0.41 -5.96
N LEU A 15 -2.77 0.85 -5.94
CA LEU A 15 -1.50 1.22 -6.55
C LEU A 15 -0.33 0.51 -5.89
N VAL A 16 -0.34 0.39 -4.57
CA VAL A 16 0.71 -0.33 -3.85
C VAL A 16 0.64 -1.82 -4.16
N GLU A 17 -0.57 -2.39 -4.18
CA GLU A 17 -0.75 -3.79 -4.54
C GLU A 17 -0.25 -4.09 -5.95
N ASP A 18 -0.55 -3.21 -6.90
CA ASP A 18 -0.09 -3.37 -8.28
C ASP A 18 1.44 -3.37 -8.35
N ALA A 19 2.10 -2.51 -7.58
CA ALA A 19 3.56 -2.47 -7.53
C ALA A 19 4.14 -3.77 -6.98
N ILE A 20 3.45 -4.40 -6.04
CA ILE A 20 3.87 -5.69 -5.49
C ILE A 20 3.69 -6.79 -6.53
N VAL A 21 2.56 -6.77 -7.22
CA VAL A 21 2.23 -7.80 -8.23
C VAL A 21 3.19 -7.71 -9.42
N ASP A 22 3.55 -6.50 -9.85
CA ASP A 22 4.41 -6.33 -11.01
C ASP A 22 5.91 -6.46 -10.68
N GLY A 23 6.26 -6.63 -9.42
CA GLY A 23 7.64 -6.84 -9.00
C GLY A 23 8.42 -5.57 -8.66
N THR A 24 7.80 -4.40 -8.75
CA THR A 24 8.44 -3.14 -8.36
C THR A 24 8.77 -3.15 -6.87
N LEU A 25 7.85 -3.69 -6.06
CA LEU A 25 8.06 -3.91 -4.64
C LEU A 25 8.03 -5.41 -4.36
N GLY A 26 9.17 -5.97 -4.02
CA GLY A 26 9.26 -7.39 -3.64
C GLY A 26 8.91 -7.60 -2.17
N GLU A 27 8.58 -8.84 -1.82
CA GLU A 27 8.36 -9.19 -0.42
C GLU A 27 9.63 -8.90 0.38
N GLY A 28 9.48 -8.26 1.52
CA GLY A 28 10.60 -7.84 2.35
C GLY A 28 11.17 -6.47 1.99
N ASP A 29 10.78 -5.92 0.85
CA ASP A 29 11.24 -4.59 0.44
C ASP A 29 10.55 -3.50 1.27
N ARG A 30 11.23 -2.38 1.41
CA ARG A 30 10.66 -1.24 2.11
C ARG A 30 9.58 -0.59 1.25
N ALA A 31 8.38 -0.50 1.82
CA ALA A 31 7.27 0.18 1.15
C ALA A 31 7.40 1.70 1.34
N PRO A 32 6.80 2.50 0.42
CA PRO A 32 6.80 3.94 0.59
C PRO A 32 6.05 4.35 1.87
N SER A 33 6.53 5.41 2.51
CA SER A 33 5.86 5.94 3.70
C SER A 33 4.57 6.67 3.30
N THR A 34 3.74 6.93 4.32
CA THR A 34 2.52 7.72 4.11
C THR A 34 2.84 9.07 3.46
N ASN A 35 3.87 9.76 3.97
CA ASN A 35 4.23 11.07 3.46
C ASN A 35 4.76 11.00 2.02
N GLU A 36 5.55 9.98 1.73
CA GLU A 36 6.06 9.78 0.37
C GLU A 36 4.92 9.54 -0.63
N LEU A 37 3.96 8.70 -0.25
CA LEU A 37 2.80 8.46 -1.10
C LEU A 37 1.96 9.71 -1.29
N ALA A 38 1.74 10.46 -0.22
CA ALA A 38 0.97 11.69 -0.29
C ALA A 38 1.61 12.71 -1.23
N ASP A 39 2.93 12.87 -1.13
CA ASP A 39 3.67 13.78 -1.99
C ASP A 39 3.67 13.32 -3.44
N PHE A 40 3.94 12.05 -3.65
CA PHE A 40 4.03 11.49 -4.99
C PHE A 40 2.72 11.61 -5.76
N HIS A 41 1.61 11.36 -5.09
CA HIS A 41 0.28 11.39 -5.72
C HIS A 41 -0.44 12.71 -5.50
N ASN A 42 0.18 13.66 -4.81
CA ASN A 42 -0.39 14.97 -4.54
C ASN A 42 -1.76 14.85 -3.86
N ILE A 43 -1.81 14.08 -2.78
CA ILE A 43 -3.04 13.84 -2.04
C ILE A 43 -2.84 14.17 -0.56
N ASN A 44 -3.96 14.19 0.18
CA ASN A 44 -3.94 14.43 1.61
C ASN A 44 -3.24 13.26 2.33
N PRO A 45 -2.28 13.54 3.24
CA PRO A 45 -1.61 12.48 4.00
C PRO A 45 -2.57 11.58 4.77
N ALA A 46 -3.69 12.09 5.25
CA ALA A 46 -4.68 11.27 5.95
C ALA A 46 -5.28 10.22 5.03
N THR A 47 -5.51 10.56 3.75
CA THR A 47 -6.02 9.62 2.76
C THR A 47 -4.99 8.55 2.46
N ALA A 48 -3.73 8.93 2.30
CA ALA A 48 -2.65 7.96 2.08
C ALA A 48 -2.51 7.01 3.26
N ARG A 49 -2.59 7.54 4.48
CA ARG A 49 -2.52 6.73 5.69
C ARG A 49 -3.65 5.70 5.74
N LYS A 50 -4.85 6.10 5.37
CA LYS A 50 -5.99 5.19 5.37
C LYS A 50 -5.79 4.04 4.38
N GLY A 51 -5.26 4.33 3.20
CA GLY A 51 -4.94 3.29 2.21
C GLY A 51 -3.89 2.32 2.71
N ILE A 52 -2.83 2.84 3.32
CA ILE A 52 -1.77 2.02 3.88
C ILE A 52 -2.29 1.18 5.05
N SER A 53 -3.13 1.76 5.92
CA SER A 53 -3.72 1.02 7.04
C SER A 53 -4.53 -0.17 6.55
N LEU A 54 -5.27 0.00 5.46
CA LEU A 54 -6.01 -1.11 4.87
C LEU A 54 -5.08 -2.26 4.51
N LEU A 55 -3.94 -1.97 3.90
CA LEU A 55 -2.97 -3.00 3.50
C LEU A 55 -2.30 -3.66 4.72
N VAL A 56 -2.08 -2.91 5.77
CA VAL A 56 -1.54 -3.48 7.02
C VAL A 56 -2.57 -4.42 7.63
N ASP A 57 -3.84 -4.01 7.65
CA ASP A 57 -4.91 -4.81 8.24
C ASP A 57 -5.10 -6.15 7.54
N ILE A 58 -4.93 -6.19 6.23
CA ILE A 58 -5.09 -7.45 5.48
C ILE A 58 -3.80 -8.24 5.36
N GLY A 59 -2.71 -7.75 5.96
CA GLY A 59 -1.45 -8.50 6.01
C GLY A 59 -0.54 -8.34 4.80
N VAL A 60 -0.81 -7.38 3.93
CA VAL A 60 0.03 -7.12 2.75
C VAL A 60 1.26 -6.30 3.12
N LEU A 61 1.11 -5.37 4.05
CA LEU A 61 2.22 -4.57 4.56
C LEU A 61 2.46 -4.87 6.03
N ASP A 62 3.72 -4.78 6.42
CA ASP A 62 4.16 -5.00 7.80
C ASP A 62 4.73 -3.69 8.33
N LYS A 63 4.07 -3.12 9.33
CA LYS A 63 4.53 -1.88 9.95
C LYS A 63 5.48 -2.21 11.09
N ARG A 64 6.74 -1.77 10.96
CA ARG A 64 7.77 -1.97 11.97
C ARG A 64 8.07 -0.65 12.66
N ARG A 65 7.75 -0.61 13.94
CA ARG A 65 7.90 0.61 14.73
C ARG A 65 9.35 1.07 14.73
N GLY A 66 9.57 2.35 14.39
CA GLY A 66 10.90 2.95 14.40
C GLY A 66 11.76 2.63 13.19
N ILE A 67 11.33 1.70 12.32
CA ILE A 67 12.09 1.30 11.15
C ILE A 67 11.39 1.70 9.86
N GLY A 68 10.08 1.53 9.80
CA GLY A 68 9.29 1.86 8.62
C GLY A 68 8.30 0.78 8.26
N MET A 69 7.85 0.82 7.03
CA MET A 69 6.86 -0.09 6.49
C MET A 69 7.51 -1.00 5.46
N PHE A 70 7.21 -2.29 5.51
CA PHE A 70 7.82 -3.28 4.62
C PHE A 70 6.73 -4.14 4.00
N VAL A 71 7.00 -4.66 2.81
CA VAL A 71 6.10 -5.62 2.17
C VAL A 71 6.18 -6.93 2.94
N ALA A 72 5.05 -7.43 3.41
CA ALA A 72 5.00 -8.65 4.21
C ALA A 72 5.36 -9.88 3.38
N GLU A 73 5.94 -10.89 4.03
CA GLU A 73 6.13 -12.18 3.40
C GLU A 73 4.77 -12.79 3.10
N GLY A 74 4.60 -13.32 1.91
CA GLY A 74 3.31 -13.86 1.48
C GLY A 74 2.33 -12.83 0.96
N ALA A 75 2.77 -11.57 0.81
CA ALA A 75 1.89 -10.51 0.31
C ALA A 75 1.28 -10.84 -1.04
N LEU A 76 2.05 -11.43 -1.96
CA LEU A 76 1.53 -11.82 -3.27
C LEU A 76 0.37 -12.81 -3.16
N ALA A 77 0.49 -13.79 -2.29
CA ALA A 77 -0.58 -14.77 -2.09
C ALA A 77 -1.82 -14.10 -1.51
N THR A 78 -1.62 -13.17 -0.57
CA THR A 78 -2.73 -12.43 0.04
C THR A 78 -3.48 -11.59 -0.99
N ILE A 79 -2.74 -10.90 -1.87
CA ILE A 79 -3.36 -10.06 -2.90
C ILE A 79 -4.15 -10.89 -3.91
N ARG A 80 -3.64 -12.09 -4.24
CA ARG A 80 -4.26 -12.95 -5.26
C ARG A 80 -5.48 -13.70 -4.78
N GLU A 81 -5.73 -13.75 -3.50
CA GLU A 81 -6.90 -14.46 -2.96
C GLU A 81 -8.23 -13.75 -3.25
#